data_6ddbf429fab7aa6b366a0310250ea76a
#
_entry.id   6ddbf429fab7aa6b366a0310250ea76a
#
_cell.length_a   1.000
_cell.length_b   1.000
_cell.length_c   1.000
_cell.angle_alpha   90.00
_cell.angle_beta   90.00
_cell.angle_gamma   90.00
#
_symmetry.space_group_name_H-M   'P 1'
#
loop_
_entity.id
_entity.type
_entity.pdbx_description
1 polymer ?
#
loop_
_entity_poly.entity_id
_entity_poly.type
_entity_poly.pdbx_seq_one_letter_code
_entity_poly.pdbx_strand_id
1 'polypeptide(L)'
;MSDGAMIVSESEAELAACAAEARQWAYAPYSGYAVGAALRTPSGEIYTGVNVENAAYPDGLCAERVAIVKAVSEGHREFAMIAVATANGGTPCGSCRQVMAEFGLGAVVLIADDQGRVIKRTTVQALLPDSFGPKQLKA
;
A
#
# COMPACT_ATOMS: atom_id res chain seq x y z
N MET A 1 3.40 8.77 -28.92
CA MET A 1 3.25 8.31 -28.56
C MET A 1 3.03 7.85 -27.47
N SER A 2 2.60 7.83 -27.06
CA SER A 2 2.38 7.35 -25.79
C SER A 2 2.32 5.88 -25.71
N ASP A 3 3.10 5.26 -26.48
CA ASP A 3 3.25 3.83 -26.37
C ASP A 3 3.64 3.49 -24.98
N GLY A 4 2.93 2.64 -24.31
CA GLY A 4 3.19 2.27 -22.96
C GLY A 4 2.59 3.19 -21.92
N ALA A 5 1.85 4.23 -22.34
CA ALA A 5 1.13 5.03 -21.37
C ALA A 5 0.09 4.16 -20.67
N MET A 6 0.11 4.17 -19.36
CA MET A 6 -0.83 3.41 -18.56
C MET A 6 -2.19 4.11 -18.51
N ILE A 7 -3.24 3.36 -18.79
CA ILE A 7 -4.59 3.87 -18.62
C ILE A 7 -4.99 3.65 -17.17
N VAL A 8 -5.32 4.74 -16.47
CA VAL A 8 -5.67 4.73 -15.05
C VAL A 8 -7.15 5.08 -14.92
N SER A 9 -7.91 4.24 -14.23
CA SER A 9 -9.33 4.50 -14.00
C SER A 9 -9.51 5.62 -12.97
N GLU A 10 -10.73 6.18 -12.90
CA GLU A 10 -11.03 7.19 -11.90
C GLU A 10 -10.82 6.67 -10.49
N SER A 11 -11.24 5.44 -10.20
CA SER A 11 -11.10 4.88 -8.87
C SER A 11 -9.64 4.63 -8.51
N GLU A 12 -8.82 4.26 -9.47
CA GLU A 12 -7.39 4.10 -9.26
C GLU A 12 -6.72 5.45 -9.00
N ALA A 13 -7.08 6.47 -9.80
CA ALA A 13 -6.53 7.80 -9.64
C ALA A 13 -6.91 8.41 -8.30
N GLU A 14 -8.14 8.19 -7.86
CA GLU A 14 -8.61 8.65 -6.56
C GLU A 14 -7.81 8.03 -5.43
N LEU A 15 -7.60 6.72 -5.48
CA LEU A 15 -6.88 6.02 -4.44
C LEU A 15 -5.41 6.47 -4.38
N ALA A 16 -4.78 6.63 -5.55
CA ALA A 16 -3.41 7.12 -5.62
C ALA A 16 -3.30 8.55 -5.07
N ALA A 17 -4.29 9.40 -5.35
CA ALA A 17 -4.31 10.76 -4.81
C ALA A 17 -4.46 10.75 -3.28
N CYS A 18 -5.28 9.86 -2.74
CA CYS A 18 -5.43 9.71 -1.29
C CYS A 18 -4.11 9.30 -0.64
N ALA A 19 -3.39 8.37 -1.27
CA ALA A 19 -2.09 7.92 -0.76
C ALA A 19 -1.08 9.08 -0.78
N ALA A 20 -1.03 9.84 -1.87
CA ALA A 20 -0.12 10.96 -1.98
C ALA A 20 -0.42 12.04 -0.95
N GLU A 21 -1.70 12.35 -0.74
CA GLU A 21 -2.10 13.34 0.24
C GLU A 21 -1.76 12.91 1.66
N ALA A 22 -1.91 11.63 1.97
CA ALA A 22 -1.61 11.11 3.30
C ALA A 22 -0.16 11.34 3.70
N ARG A 23 0.77 11.43 2.74
CA ARG A 23 2.20 11.61 3.02
C ARG A 23 2.50 12.80 3.92
N GLN A 24 1.68 13.84 3.89
CA GLN A 24 1.91 15.03 4.72
C GLN A 24 1.93 14.70 6.22
N TRP A 25 1.34 13.59 6.61
CA TRP A 25 1.25 13.18 8.01
C TRP A 25 2.30 12.13 8.40
N ALA A 26 3.18 11.76 7.48
CA ALA A 26 4.23 10.79 7.77
C ALA A 26 5.13 11.28 8.89
N TYR A 27 5.49 10.35 9.78
CA TYR A 27 6.45 10.65 10.84
C TYR A 27 7.75 9.94 10.47
N ALA A 28 8.65 10.67 9.80
CA ALA A 28 9.88 10.09 9.25
C ALA A 28 11.10 10.94 9.62
N PRO A 29 11.34 11.18 10.93
CA PRO A 29 12.44 12.07 11.35
C PRO A 29 13.82 11.45 11.13
N TYR A 30 13.91 10.14 10.97
CA TYR A 30 15.20 9.45 10.80
C TYR A 30 15.58 9.28 9.35
N SER A 31 14.66 8.82 8.51
CA SER A 31 14.93 8.58 7.10
C SER A 31 14.66 9.77 6.21
N GLY A 32 13.73 10.64 6.60
CA GLY A 32 13.25 11.71 5.72
C GLY A 32 12.45 11.21 4.53
N TYR A 33 12.11 9.92 4.51
CA TYR A 33 11.42 9.29 3.37
C TYR A 33 9.95 9.09 3.72
N ALA A 34 9.11 10.05 3.32
CA ALA A 34 7.68 10.03 3.64
C ALA A 34 6.94 9.11 2.67
N VAL A 35 6.15 8.20 3.24
CA VAL A 35 5.34 7.26 2.48
C VAL A 35 3.88 7.41 2.89
N GLY A 36 2.99 7.45 1.91
CA GLY A 36 1.55 7.39 2.15
C GLY A 36 0.97 6.16 1.48
N ALA A 37 -0.04 5.60 2.09
CA ALA A 37 -0.76 4.46 1.53
C ALA A 37 -2.25 4.68 1.66
N ALA A 38 -3.02 4.11 0.74
CA ALA A 38 -4.48 4.11 0.80
C ALA A 38 -4.96 2.78 0.25
N LEU A 39 -5.84 2.11 0.97
CA LEU A 39 -6.45 0.88 0.48
C LEU A 39 -7.95 1.06 0.34
N ARG A 40 -8.53 0.26 -0.53
CA ARG A 40 -9.99 0.21 -0.71
C ARG A 40 -10.47 -1.19 -0.43
N THR A 41 -11.47 -1.29 0.45
CA THR A 41 -12.10 -2.57 0.77
C THR A 41 -13.04 -2.98 -0.38
N PRO A 42 -13.46 -4.26 -0.45
CA PRO A 42 -14.45 -4.65 -1.45
C PRO A 42 -15.75 -3.87 -1.37
N SER A 43 -16.12 -3.37 -0.19
CA SER A 43 -17.33 -2.55 -0.03
C SER A 43 -17.10 -1.08 -0.38
N GLY A 44 -15.90 -0.68 -0.73
CA GLY A 44 -15.61 0.66 -1.23
C GLY A 44 -15.04 1.64 -0.22
N GLU A 45 -14.85 1.24 1.03
CA GLU A 45 -14.28 2.12 2.04
C GLU A 45 -12.78 2.28 1.83
N ILE A 46 -12.28 3.48 2.12
CA ILE A 46 -10.86 3.80 1.98
C ILE A 46 -10.22 4.00 3.34
N TYR A 47 -9.10 3.35 3.57
CA TYR A 47 -8.28 3.53 4.76
C TYR A 47 -6.89 4.00 4.35
N THR A 48 -6.41 5.07 4.97
CA THR A 48 -5.09 5.61 4.67
C THR A 48 -4.11 5.28 5.77
N GLY A 49 -2.83 5.33 5.44
CA GLY A 49 -1.76 5.13 6.40
C GLY A 49 -0.52 5.90 5.98
N VAL A 50 0.35 6.12 6.95
CA VAL A 50 1.63 6.78 6.72
C VAL A 50 2.70 5.98 7.47
N ASN A 51 3.97 6.14 7.07
CA ASN A 51 5.03 5.53 7.85
C ASN A 51 5.21 6.30 9.16
N VAL A 52 5.41 5.53 10.23
CA VAL A 52 5.61 6.07 11.59
C VAL A 52 6.89 5.45 12.10
N GLU A 53 7.97 6.21 12.07
CA GLU A 53 9.29 5.74 12.49
C GLU A 53 9.44 5.80 14.00
N ASN A 54 10.41 5.09 14.49
CA ASN A 54 10.69 5.02 15.91
C ASN A 54 12.20 5.01 16.12
N ALA A 55 12.66 5.64 17.20
CA ALA A 55 14.07 5.59 17.56
C ALA A 55 14.55 4.15 17.74
N ALA A 56 13.66 3.27 18.22
CA ALA A 56 13.90 1.83 18.21
C ALA A 56 13.44 1.32 16.83
N TYR A 57 14.37 1.23 15.91
CA TYR A 57 14.07 0.97 14.50
C TYR A 57 13.13 -0.22 14.24
N PRO A 58 13.26 -1.35 14.96
CA PRO A 58 12.34 -2.46 14.73
C PRO A 58 10.87 -2.14 15.03
N ASP A 59 10.60 -1.08 15.78
CA ASP A 59 9.25 -0.71 16.18
C ASP A 59 8.58 0.27 15.18
N GLY A 60 9.27 0.64 14.13
CA GLY A 60 8.71 1.47 13.09
C GLY A 60 7.65 0.72 12.28
N LEU A 61 6.69 1.48 11.75
CA LEU A 61 5.61 0.93 10.93
C LEU A 61 5.65 1.56 9.54
N CYS A 62 5.49 0.71 8.52
CA CYS A 62 5.35 1.18 7.15
C CYS A 62 3.92 1.65 6.90
N ALA A 63 3.76 2.57 5.96
CA ALA A 63 2.46 3.15 5.61
C ALA A 63 1.43 2.09 5.25
N GLU A 64 1.84 1.09 4.48
CA GLU A 64 0.94 0.02 4.04
C GLU A 64 0.39 -0.76 5.23
N ARG A 65 1.25 -1.07 6.21
CA ARG A 65 0.81 -1.80 7.39
C ARG A 65 -0.14 -0.97 8.24
N VAL A 66 0.10 0.34 8.35
CA VAL A 66 -0.80 1.23 9.10
C VAL A 66 -2.19 1.22 8.46
N ALA A 67 -2.27 1.37 7.13
CA ALA A 67 -3.56 1.33 6.43
C ALA A 67 -4.27 -0.01 6.65
N ILE A 68 -3.54 -1.11 6.52
CA ILE A 68 -4.11 -2.45 6.65
C ILE A 68 -4.61 -2.71 8.07
N VAL A 69 -3.80 -2.41 9.09
CA VAL A 69 -4.23 -2.70 10.46
C VAL A 69 -5.39 -1.80 10.90
N LYS A 70 -5.48 -0.59 10.36
CA LYS A 70 -6.65 0.26 10.59
C LYS A 70 -7.91 -0.41 10.04
N ALA A 71 -7.85 -0.89 8.80
CA ALA A 71 -8.99 -1.58 8.19
C ALA A 71 -9.35 -2.84 8.96
N VAL A 72 -8.36 -3.66 9.32
CA VAL A 72 -8.59 -4.89 10.07
C VAL A 72 -9.20 -4.60 11.43
N SER A 73 -8.73 -3.55 12.11
CA SER A 73 -9.26 -3.18 13.43
C SER A 73 -10.70 -2.66 13.35
N GLU A 74 -11.15 -2.28 12.16
CA GLU A 74 -12.53 -1.85 11.92
C GLU A 74 -13.40 -2.99 11.38
N GLY A 75 -12.89 -4.20 11.33
CA GLY A 75 -13.65 -5.37 10.92
C GLY A 75 -13.47 -5.81 9.49
N HIS A 76 -12.61 -5.14 8.71
CA HIS A 76 -12.38 -5.50 7.30
C HIS A 76 -11.22 -6.47 7.20
N ARG A 77 -11.47 -7.63 6.63
CA ARG A 77 -10.47 -8.70 6.50
C ARG A 77 -9.93 -8.86 5.09
N GLU A 78 -10.37 -8.00 4.17
CA GLU A 78 -9.94 -8.05 2.78
C GLU A 78 -9.79 -6.64 2.24
N PHE A 79 -8.87 -6.47 1.30
CA PHE A 79 -8.85 -5.25 0.50
C PHE A 79 -8.69 -5.63 -0.98
N ALA A 80 -9.25 -4.80 -1.87
CA ALA A 80 -9.28 -5.04 -3.29
C ALA A 80 -8.13 -4.33 -4.02
N MET A 81 -7.65 -3.23 -3.46
CA MET A 81 -6.68 -2.38 -4.11
C MET A 81 -5.93 -1.58 -3.04
N ILE A 82 -4.64 -1.37 -3.24
CA ILE A 82 -3.85 -0.50 -2.37
C ILE A 82 -2.92 0.36 -3.21
N ALA A 83 -2.86 1.65 -2.89
CA ALA A 83 -1.93 2.58 -3.52
C ALA A 83 -0.85 2.97 -2.52
N VAL A 84 0.38 3.08 -2.99
CA VAL A 84 1.54 3.49 -2.18
C VAL A 84 2.21 4.65 -2.91
N ALA A 85 2.33 5.79 -2.23
CA ALA A 85 2.90 7.00 -2.81
C ALA A 85 4.17 7.41 -2.08
N THR A 86 5.22 7.65 -2.84
CA THR A 86 6.52 8.11 -2.33
C THR A 86 7.07 9.17 -3.28
N ALA A 87 8.15 9.83 -2.88
CA ALA A 87 8.77 10.84 -3.73
C ALA A 87 9.27 10.26 -5.05
N ASN A 88 9.70 9.00 -5.06
CA ASN A 88 10.36 8.40 -6.22
C ASN A 88 9.74 7.09 -6.68
N GLY A 89 8.54 6.75 -6.19
CA GLY A 89 7.85 5.55 -6.63
C GLY A 89 8.40 4.24 -6.08
N GLY A 90 8.88 4.26 -4.84
CA GLY A 90 9.36 3.04 -4.20
C GLY A 90 8.26 2.01 -4.04
N THR A 91 8.63 0.72 -4.16
CA THR A 91 7.69 -0.39 -4.00
C THR A 91 7.66 -0.85 -2.55
N PRO A 92 6.60 -1.56 -2.11
CA PRO A 92 6.53 -2.06 -0.74
C PRO A 92 7.69 -2.98 -0.38
N CYS A 93 8.17 -2.86 0.86
CA CYS A 93 9.24 -3.74 1.34
C CYS A 93 8.72 -5.17 1.52
N GLY A 94 9.65 -6.11 1.73
CA GLY A 94 9.28 -7.53 1.85
C GLY A 94 8.31 -7.81 2.99
N SER A 95 8.54 -7.19 4.15
CA SER A 95 7.66 -7.35 5.31
C SER A 95 6.24 -6.87 5.00
N CYS A 96 6.11 -5.74 4.32
CA CYS A 96 4.80 -5.22 3.92
C CYS A 96 4.11 -6.15 2.94
N ARG A 97 4.86 -6.72 2.00
CA ARG A 97 4.29 -7.67 1.03
C ARG A 97 3.70 -8.89 1.73
N GLN A 98 4.35 -9.37 2.78
CA GLN A 98 3.82 -10.50 3.56
C GLN A 98 2.51 -10.12 4.28
N VAL A 99 2.46 -8.93 4.87
CA VAL A 99 1.24 -8.45 5.53
C VAL A 99 0.12 -8.25 4.50
N MET A 100 0.46 -7.68 3.34
CA MET A 100 -0.51 -7.51 2.26
C MET A 100 -1.07 -8.84 1.77
N ALA A 101 -0.20 -9.87 1.68
CA ALA A 101 -0.61 -11.18 1.21
C ALA A 101 -1.64 -11.84 2.13
N GLU A 102 -1.61 -11.54 3.42
CA GLU A 102 -2.57 -12.12 4.36
C GLU A 102 -3.99 -11.70 4.05
N PHE A 103 -4.19 -10.43 3.64
CA PHE A 103 -5.51 -9.84 3.53
C PHE A 103 -5.90 -9.49 2.08
N GLY A 104 -5.00 -9.59 1.14
CA GLY A 104 -5.29 -9.18 -0.23
C GLY A 104 -4.32 -9.75 -1.26
N LEU A 105 -4.16 -11.07 -1.26
CA LEU A 105 -3.21 -11.71 -2.18
C LEU A 105 -3.51 -11.37 -3.65
N GLY A 106 -4.78 -11.28 -4.01
CA GLY A 106 -5.20 -10.92 -5.38
C GLY A 106 -5.38 -9.44 -5.62
N ALA A 107 -5.09 -8.59 -4.63
CA ALA A 107 -5.35 -7.17 -4.75
C ALA A 107 -4.41 -6.49 -5.74
N VAL A 108 -4.93 -5.43 -6.38
CA VAL A 108 -4.15 -4.57 -7.25
C VAL A 108 -3.30 -3.64 -6.40
N VAL A 109 -2.04 -3.47 -6.77
CA VAL A 109 -1.12 -2.54 -6.12
C VAL A 109 -0.77 -1.43 -7.10
N LEU A 110 -1.01 -0.20 -6.69
CA LEU A 110 -0.69 0.99 -7.48
C LEU A 110 0.51 1.67 -6.84
N ILE A 111 1.58 1.83 -7.59
CA ILE A 111 2.75 2.56 -7.14
C ILE A 111 2.65 3.96 -7.72
N ALA A 112 2.68 4.97 -6.86
CA ALA A 112 2.47 6.35 -7.25
C ALA A 112 3.63 7.24 -6.79
N ASP A 113 3.78 8.38 -7.46
CA ASP A 113 4.75 9.40 -7.06
C ASP A 113 4.09 10.40 -6.10
N ASP A 114 4.82 11.44 -5.72
CA ASP A 114 4.35 12.44 -4.76
C ASP A 114 3.24 13.34 -5.32
N GLN A 115 2.98 13.28 -6.61
CA GLN A 115 1.87 13.99 -7.24
C GLN A 115 0.63 13.10 -7.38
N GLY A 116 0.70 11.87 -6.88
CA GLY A 116 -0.41 10.94 -7.00
C GLY A 116 -0.52 10.30 -8.37
N ARG A 117 0.52 10.42 -9.21
CA ARG A 117 0.50 9.78 -10.53
C ARG A 117 0.88 8.33 -10.38
N VAL A 118 0.05 7.45 -10.94
CA VAL A 118 0.33 6.02 -10.94
C VAL A 118 1.43 5.73 -11.96
N ILE A 119 2.56 5.23 -11.47
CA ILE A 119 3.71 4.92 -12.34
C ILE A 119 3.86 3.44 -12.58
N LYS A 120 3.19 2.60 -11.79
CA LYS A 120 3.22 1.15 -11.98
C LYS A 120 1.97 0.53 -11.39
N ARG A 121 1.40 -0.43 -12.10
CA ARG A 121 0.30 -1.26 -11.60
C ARG A 121 0.78 -2.70 -11.55
N THR A 122 0.58 -3.35 -10.41
CA THR A 122 0.94 -4.75 -10.24
C THR A 122 -0.09 -5.41 -9.30
N THR A 123 0.21 -6.58 -8.78
CA THR A 123 -0.64 -7.25 -7.78
C THR A 123 0.22 -7.68 -6.61
N VAL A 124 -0.41 -7.93 -5.47
CA VAL A 124 0.29 -8.47 -4.30
C VAL A 124 0.95 -9.80 -4.65
N GLN A 125 0.21 -10.66 -5.34
CA GLN A 125 0.72 -11.97 -5.74
C GLN A 125 1.96 -11.86 -6.62
N ALA A 126 2.00 -10.90 -7.53
CA ALA A 126 3.18 -10.68 -8.39
C ALA A 126 4.37 -10.16 -7.58
N LEU A 127 4.11 -9.40 -6.52
CA LEU A 127 5.17 -8.84 -5.67
C LEU A 127 5.69 -9.87 -4.66
N LEU A 128 4.94 -10.94 -4.40
CA LEU A 128 5.33 -11.98 -3.44
C LEU A 128 4.93 -13.35 -3.99
N PRO A 129 5.62 -13.82 -5.02
CA PRO A 129 5.30 -15.13 -5.60
C PRO A 129 5.60 -16.24 -4.60
N ASP A 130 4.82 -17.33 -4.70
CA ASP A 130 4.98 -18.50 -3.83
C ASP A 130 4.94 -18.14 -2.35
N SER A 131 4.04 -17.22 -1.98
CA SER A 131 4.00 -16.71 -0.63
C SER A 131 3.50 -17.73 0.38
N PHE A 132 4.06 -17.70 1.58
CA PHE A 132 3.51 -18.40 2.72
C PHE A 132 2.23 -17.70 3.15
N GLY A 133 1.17 -18.45 3.39
CA GLY A 133 -0.11 -17.84 3.76
C GLY A 133 -0.96 -18.78 4.62
N PRO A 134 -2.19 -18.37 4.91
CA PRO A 134 -3.07 -19.15 5.79
C PRO A 134 -3.29 -20.59 5.35
N LYS A 135 -3.22 -20.85 4.05
CA LYS A 135 -3.43 -22.21 3.52
C LYS A 135 -2.42 -23.20 4.07
N GLN A 136 -1.19 -22.78 4.31
CA GLN A 136 -0.15 -23.66 4.82
C GLN A 136 -0.38 -24.05 6.28
N LEU A 137 -1.11 -23.21 7.03
CA LEU A 137 -1.39 -23.48 8.43
C LEU A 137 -2.73 -24.20 8.64
N LYS A 138 -3.57 -24.25 7.62
CA LYS A 138 -4.90 -24.89 7.70
C LYS A 138 -4.94 -26.28 7.08
N ALA A 139 -3.81 -26.84 6.79
CA ALA A 139 -3.71 -28.14 6.15
C ALA A 139 -4.31 -29.26 7.02
#